data_009196728bf801052a1538dd10d55766
#
_entry.id   009196728bf801052a1538dd10d55766
#
_cell.length_a   1.000
_cell.length_b   1.000
_cell.length_c   1.000
_cell.angle_alpha   90.00
_cell.angle_beta   90.00
_cell.angle_gamma   90.00
#
_symmetry.space_group_name_H-M   'P 1'
#
loop_
_entity.id
_entity.type
_entity.pdbx_description
1 polymer ?
#
loop_
_entity_poly.entity_id
_entity_poly.type
_entity_poly.pdbx_seq_one_letter_code
_entity_poly.pdbx_strand_id
1 'polypeptide(L)'
;MTVVHFLRHGEVFNPEKILYGRMPGFKLSARGLEMAERIAQWGSDRPIAQIYASPLERAQQTATPIAQKKNLPITTDVRLIEAANIFEGKTFEVGSGVLFRPQSWKYIWNPWRPSWGEPYSELVDRMTEIAKFAASNNVGKESLCVSHQLPIW
;
A
#
# COMPACT_ATOMS: atom_id res chain seq x y z
N MET A 1 -16.83 -19.18 -3.33
CA MET A 1 -16.22 -18.54 -2.13
C MET A 1 -15.84 -17.13 -2.52
N THR A 2 -16.12 -16.13 -1.69
CA THR A 2 -15.69 -14.74 -1.93
C THR A 2 -14.32 -14.54 -1.31
N VAL A 3 -13.35 -14.00 -2.05
CA VAL A 3 -11.98 -13.76 -1.57
C VAL A 3 -11.56 -12.32 -1.87
N VAL A 4 -10.93 -11.68 -0.89
CA VAL A 4 -10.29 -10.38 -1.07
C VAL A 4 -8.80 -10.54 -0.84
N HIS A 5 -8.02 -10.28 -1.88
CA HIS A 5 -6.55 -10.31 -1.84
C HIS A 5 -6.02 -8.92 -1.53
N PHE A 6 -5.17 -8.79 -0.53
CA PHE A 6 -4.39 -7.58 -0.31
C PHE A 6 -2.98 -7.78 -0.83
N LEU A 7 -2.55 -6.88 -1.69
CA LEU A 7 -1.24 -6.88 -2.33
C LEU A 7 -0.49 -5.60 -1.98
N ARG A 8 0.72 -5.74 -1.45
CA ARG A 8 1.64 -4.61 -1.35
C ARG A 8 2.18 -4.25 -2.73
N HIS A 9 2.31 -2.95 -3.03
CA HIS A 9 2.97 -2.47 -4.25
C HIS A 9 4.38 -3.06 -4.42
N GLY A 10 4.86 -3.14 -5.66
CA GLY A 10 6.20 -3.59 -6.02
C GLY A 10 7.31 -2.68 -5.47
N GLU A 11 8.55 -3.11 -5.64
CA GLU A 11 9.71 -2.32 -5.20
C GLU A 11 9.72 -0.93 -5.81
N VAL A 12 10.04 0.07 -5.00
CA VAL A 12 10.09 1.48 -5.41
C VAL A 12 11.54 1.90 -5.70
N PHE A 13 11.73 2.72 -6.73
CA PHE A 13 13.02 3.37 -6.98
C PHE A 13 13.26 4.45 -5.92
N ASN A 14 14.12 4.14 -4.97
CA ASN A 14 14.44 5.00 -3.82
C ASN A 14 15.93 4.87 -3.44
N PRO A 15 16.85 5.40 -4.27
CA PRO A 15 18.28 5.28 -4.03
C PRO A 15 18.76 5.99 -2.77
N GLU A 16 18.07 7.06 -2.38
CA GLU A 16 18.40 7.86 -1.20
C GLU A 16 17.82 7.30 0.11
N LYS A 17 17.09 6.19 0.05
CA LYS A 17 16.45 5.52 1.20
C LYS A 17 15.58 6.46 2.05
N ILE A 18 14.85 7.35 1.39
CA ILE A 18 13.92 8.28 2.02
C ILE A 18 12.68 7.51 2.50
N LEU A 19 12.17 7.87 3.66
CA LEU A 19 10.83 7.47 4.07
C LEU A 19 9.81 8.25 3.24
N TYR A 20 9.33 7.65 2.18
CA TYR A 20 8.48 8.36 1.21
C TYR A 20 6.99 8.38 1.59
N GLY A 21 6.52 7.53 2.54
CA GLY A 21 5.13 7.56 3.04
C GLY A 21 4.09 7.84 1.95
N ARG A 22 3.41 8.98 2.03
CA ARG A 22 2.42 9.44 1.04
C ARG A 22 2.99 10.37 -0.04
N MET A 23 4.29 10.61 -0.04
CA MET A 23 4.92 11.52 -1.01
C MET A 23 4.69 11.06 -2.45
N PRO A 24 4.40 11.98 -3.39
CA PRO A 24 4.29 11.71 -4.81
C PRO A 24 5.66 11.46 -5.44
N GLY A 25 5.68 10.94 -6.67
CA GLY A 25 6.90 10.78 -7.48
C GLY A 25 7.69 9.51 -7.19
N PHE A 26 7.34 8.75 -6.15
CA PHE A 26 7.98 7.47 -5.84
C PHE A 26 7.34 6.34 -6.65
N LYS A 27 7.90 6.10 -7.84
CA LYS A 27 7.47 5.08 -8.81
C LYS A 27 8.16 3.75 -8.57
N LEU A 28 7.65 2.69 -9.22
CA LEU A 28 8.29 1.39 -9.18
C LEU A 28 9.69 1.44 -9.81
N SER A 29 10.61 0.66 -9.24
CA SER A 29 11.89 0.34 -9.87
C SER A 29 11.68 -0.64 -11.05
N ALA A 30 12.72 -0.89 -11.86
CA ALA A 30 12.68 -1.93 -12.89
C ALA A 30 12.27 -3.29 -12.30
N ARG A 31 12.83 -3.65 -11.15
CA ARG A 31 12.45 -4.87 -10.41
C ARG A 31 11.00 -4.82 -9.91
N GLY A 32 10.54 -3.65 -9.46
CA GLY A 32 9.14 -3.45 -9.06
C GLY A 32 8.16 -3.68 -10.20
N LEU A 33 8.51 -3.26 -11.42
CA LEU A 33 7.72 -3.53 -12.62
C LEU A 33 7.69 -5.03 -12.96
N GLU A 34 8.82 -5.73 -12.86
CA GLU A 34 8.86 -7.20 -13.03
C GLU A 34 8.01 -7.91 -11.98
N MET A 35 8.01 -7.43 -10.72
CA MET A 35 7.13 -7.97 -9.68
C MET A 35 5.65 -7.80 -10.05
N ALA A 36 5.25 -6.65 -10.59
CA ALA A 36 3.89 -6.39 -11.04
C ALA A 36 3.47 -7.34 -12.18
N GLU A 37 4.37 -7.61 -13.13
CA GLU A 37 4.14 -8.57 -14.21
C GLU A 37 3.95 -10.01 -13.69
N ARG A 38 4.74 -10.42 -12.69
CA ARG A 38 4.57 -11.75 -12.06
C ARG A 38 3.21 -11.88 -11.37
N ILE A 39 2.74 -10.82 -10.71
CA ILE A 39 1.39 -10.80 -10.14
C ILE A 39 0.32 -10.88 -11.23
N ALA A 40 0.52 -10.21 -12.37
CA ALA A 40 -0.39 -10.32 -13.49
C ALA A 40 -0.45 -11.76 -14.07
N GLN A 41 0.68 -12.46 -14.10
CA GLN A 41 0.70 -13.88 -14.48
C GLN A 41 -0.03 -14.75 -13.45
N TRP A 42 0.23 -14.56 -12.16
CA TRP A 42 -0.47 -15.28 -11.09
C TRP A 42 -1.98 -15.08 -11.12
N GLY A 43 -2.42 -13.85 -11.42
CA GLY A 43 -3.84 -13.49 -11.44
C GLY A 43 -4.57 -13.88 -12.72
N SER A 44 -3.87 -14.29 -13.79
CA SER A 44 -4.47 -14.55 -15.12
C SER A 44 -5.58 -15.59 -15.07
N ASP A 45 -5.36 -16.69 -14.36
CA ASP A 45 -6.26 -17.83 -14.29
C ASP A 45 -7.23 -17.79 -13.10
N ARG A 46 -7.14 -16.74 -12.28
CA ARG A 46 -8.01 -16.56 -11.11
C ARG A 46 -9.29 -15.81 -11.47
N PRO A 47 -10.41 -16.06 -10.79
CA PRO A 47 -11.69 -15.40 -11.04
C PRO A 47 -11.74 -13.99 -10.42
N ILE A 48 -10.65 -13.21 -10.61
CA ILE A 48 -10.58 -11.81 -10.18
C ILE A 48 -11.54 -11.00 -11.03
N ALA A 49 -12.51 -10.37 -10.41
CA ALA A 49 -13.57 -9.61 -11.06
C ALA A 49 -13.46 -8.10 -10.81
N GLN A 50 -12.71 -7.67 -9.79
CA GLN A 50 -12.47 -6.26 -9.52
C GLN A 50 -11.07 -6.01 -8.98
N ILE A 51 -10.52 -4.83 -9.30
CA ILE A 51 -9.22 -4.37 -8.87
C ILE A 51 -9.38 -2.99 -8.25
N TYR A 52 -9.01 -2.88 -6.99
CA TYR A 52 -8.94 -1.64 -6.24
C TYR A 52 -7.47 -1.28 -6.02
N ALA A 53 -7.11 -0.01 -6.09
CA ALA A 53 -5.75 0.42 -5.82
C ALA A 53 -5.71 1.75 -5.07
N SER A 54 -4.70 1.89 -4.21
CA SER A 54 -4.32 3.16 -3.61
C SER A 54 -4.10 4.24 -4.68
N PRO A 55 -4.40 5.52 -4.41
CA PRO A 55 -4.14 6.61 -5.35
C PRO A 55 -2.65 6.85 -5.64
N LEU A 56 -1.73 6.27 -4.86
CA LEU A 56 -0.30 6.50 -5.04
C LEU A 56 0.26 5.77 -6.28
N GLU A 57 1.11 6.46 -7.05
CA GLU A 57 1.61 6.00 -8.37
C GLU A 57 2.13 4.56 -8.35
N ARG A 58 2.92 4.17 -7.36
CA ARG A 58 3.49 2.82 -7.21
C ARG A 58 2.44 1.73 -7.09
N ALA A 59 1.31 2.03 -6.43
CA ALA A 59 0.20 1.07 -6.32
C ALA A 59 -0.58 0.96 -7.63
N GLN A 60 -0.81 2.07 -8.32
CA GLN A 60 -1.41 2.11 -9.65
C GLN A 60 -0.54 1.35 -10.67
N GLN A 61 0.77 1.59 -10.67
CA GLN A 61 1.72 0.86 -11.53
C GLN A 61 1.73 -0.65 -11.23
N THR A 62 1.59 -1.04 -9.97
CA THR A 62 1.52 -2.47 -9.60
C THR A 62 0.22 -3.12 -10.09
N ALA A 63 -0.89 -2.39 -10.07
CA ALA A 63 -2.20 -2.88 -10.50
C ALA A 63 -2.35 -2.93 -12.03
N THR A 64 -1.60 -2.10 -12.76
CA THR A 64 -1.78 -1.93 -14.21
C THR A 64 -1.63 -3.22 -15.02
N PRO A 65 -0.57 -4.03 -14.87
CA PRO A 65 -0.41 -5.23 -15.72
C PRO A 65 -1.54 -6.25 -15.54
N ILE A 66 -1.99 -6.48 -14.31
CA ILE A 66 -3.10 -7.42 -14.06
C ILE A 66 -4.43 -6.86 -14.55
N ALA A 67 -4.66 -5.55 -14.42
CA ALA A 67 -5.84 -4.89 -14.95
C ALA A 67 -5.94 -5.02 -16.47
N GLN A 68 -4.83 -4.81 -17.18
CA GLN A 68 -4.74 -4.99 -18.62
C GLN A 68 -5.00 -6.46 -19.01
N LYS A 69 -4.34 -7.40 -18.35
CA LYS A 69 -4.46 -8.83 -18.64
C LYS A 69 -5.88 -9.37 -18.43
N LYS A 70 -6.59 -8.84 -17.43
CA LYS A 70 -7.97 -9.21 -17.11
C LYS A 70 -9.02 -8.36 -17.85
N ASN A 71 -8.60 -7.32 -18.58
CA ASN A 71 -9.48 -6.31 -19.18
C ASN A 71 -10.45 -5.71 -18.15
N LEU A 72 -9.93 -5.36 -16.98
CA LEU A 72 -10.69 -4.76 -15.88
C LEU A 72 -10.21 -3.33 -15.61
N PRO A 73 -11.12 -2.41 -15.24
CA PRO A 73 -10.72 -1.09 -14.76
C PRO A 73 -10.05 -1.18 -13.39
N ILE A 74 -9.16 -0.24 -13.08
CA ILE A 74 -8.64 -0.02 -11.73
C ILE A 74 -9.53 1.01 -11.06
N THR A 75 -10.19 0.62 -9.97
CA THR A 75 -10.94 1.53 -9.11
C THR A 75 -10.00 2.10 -8.05
N THR A 76 -9.72 3.40 -8.13
CA THR A 76 -8.91 4.07 -7.12
C THR A 76 -9.71 4.26 -5.83
N ASP A 77 -9.15 3.83 -4.70
CA ASP A 77 -9.79 3.92 -3.39
C ASP A 77 -8.82 4.49 -2.34
N VAL A 78 -9.19 5.61 -1.77
CA VAL A 78 -8.37 6.33 -0.78
C VAL A 78 -8.17 5.53 0.52
N ARG A 79 -9.08 4.60 0.85
CA ARG A 79 -8.93 3.73 2.02
C ARG A 79 -7.70 2.82 1.94
N LEU A 80 -7.19 2.59 0.74
CA LEU A 80 -5.97 1.79 0.48
C LEU A 80 -4.66 2.60 0.57
N ILE A 81 -4.72 3.91 0.88
CA ILE A 81 -3.52 4.75 0.94
C ILE A 81 -2.60 4.34 2.09
N GLU A 82 -1.30 4.64 1.96
CA GLU A 82 -0.31 4.41 3.03
C GLU A 82 -0.69 5.17 4.31
N ALA A 83 -0.26 4.66 5.46
CA ALA A 83 -0.42 5.38 6.71
C ALA A 83 0.33 6.72 6.68
N ALA A 84 -0.28 7.76 7.22
CA ALA A 84 0.39 9.05 7.35
C ALA A 84 1.56 8.95 8.34
N ASN A 85 2.67 9.64 8.04
CA ASN A 85 3.85 9.66 8.90
C ASN A 85 4.52 11.02 8.84
N ILE A 86 4.71 11.66 10.01
CA ILE A 86 5.37 12.98 10.12
C ILE A 86 6.85 12.96 9.78
N PHE A 87 7.47 11.78 9.67
CA PHE A 87 8.87 11.62 9.28
C PHE A 87 9.07 11.45 7.78
N GLU A 88 8.03 11.64 6.98
CA GLU A 88 8.14 11.63 5.52
C GLU A 88 9.21 12.61 5.03
N GLY A 89 9.97 12.22 4.03
CA GLY A 89 11.08 12.98 3.47
C GLY A 89 12.41 12.88 4.25
N LYS A 90 12.45 12.14 5.36
CA LYS A 90 13.67 11.94 6.14
C LYS A 90 14.31 10.58 5.84
N THR A 91 15.65 10.54 5.91
CA THR A 91 16.38 9.27 5.79
C THR A 91 16.41 8.53 7.12
N PHE A 92 16.24 7.22 7.05
CA PHE A 92 16.41 6.31 8.18
C PHE A 92 17.76 5.60 8.03
N GLU A 93 18.83 6.20 8.53
CA GLU A 93 20.12 5.53 8.68
C GLU A 93 20.31 5.04 10.11
N VAL A 94 20.81 3.81 10.25
CA VAL A 94 21.18 3.25 11.55
C VAL A 94 22.38 4.04 12.09
N GLY A 95 22.17 4.74 13.21
CA GLY A 95 23.22 5.55 13.88
C GLY A 95 23.15 7.05 13.65
N SER A 96 22.46 7.55 12.62
CA SER A 96 22.29 9.00 12.35
C SER A 96 20.84 9.43 12.18
N GLY A 97 19.92 8.48 12.23
CA GLY A 97 18.51 8.66 11.90
C GLY A 97 17.72 9.49 12.94
N VAL A 98 16.53 9.89 12.52
CA VAL A 98 15.57 10.71 13.29
C VAL A 98 15.30 10.14 14.69
N LEU A 99 15.39 8.83 14.88
CA LEU A 99 15.16 8.16 16.18
C LEU A 99 16.22 8.49 17.25
N PHE A 100 17.42 8.89 16.85
CA PHE A 100 18.50 9.27 17.76
C PHE A 100 18.48 10.75 18.15
N ARG A 101 17.58 11.54 17.59
CA ARG A 101 17.44 12.97 17.96
C ARG A 101 16.53 13.08 19.19
N PRO A 102 16.96 13.74 20.29
CA PRO A 102 16.14 13.92 21.49
C PRO A 102 14.79 14.57 21.22
N GLN A 103 14.72 15.42 20.18
CA GLN A 103 13.48 16.07 19.74
C GLN A 103 12.43 15.10 19.19
N SER A 104 12.84 13.90 18.75
CA SER A 104 11.94 12.88 18.23
C SER A 104 11.32 12.01 19.33
N TRP A 105 11.91 11.98 20.51
CA TRP A 105 11.46 11.13 21.63
C TRP A 105 10.08 11.51 22.15
N LYS A 106 9.71 12.78 22.08
CA LYS A 106 8.35 13.23 22.42
C LYS A 106 7.27 12.62 21.54
N TYR A 107 7.63 12.10 20.35
CA TYR A 107 6.70 11.46 19.41
C TYR A 107 6.66 9.94 19.56
N ILE A 108 7.65 9.32 20.23
CA ILE A 108 7.83 7.86 20.26
C ILE A 108 7.36 7.26 21.59
N TRP A 109 7.00 8.08 22.58
CA TRP A 109 6.70 7.66 23.96
C TRP A 109 5.45 6.76 24.09
N ASN A 110 4.52 6.79 23.13
CA ASN A 110 3.32 5.96 23.14
C ASN A 110 3.21 5.12 21.87
N PRO A 111 3.63 3.85 21.87
CA PRO A 111 3.58 3.00 20.68
C PRO A 111 2.16 2.62 20.26
N TRP A 112 1.17 2.68 21.15
CA TRP A 112 -0.22 2.31 20.87
C TRP A 112 -1.01 3.43 20.19
N ARG A 113 -0.62 4.66 20.39
CA ARG A 113 -1.21 5.82 19.74
C ARG A 113 -0.08 6.69 19.21
N PRO A 114 0.48 6.30 18.05
CA PRO A 114 1.64 6.98 17.53
C PRO A 114 1.30 8.44 17.21
N SER A 115 1.89 9.38 17.95
CA SER A 115 1.79 10.81 17.66
C SER A 115 2.59 11.20 16.40
N TRP A 116 3.29 10.23 15.77
CA TRP A 116 4.07 10.39 14.55
C TRP A 116 3.34 9.87 13.30
N GLY A 117 2.13 9.35 13.42
CA GLY A 117 1.40 8.78 12.30
C GLY A 117 -0.10 8.68 12.51
N GLU A 118 -0.77 8.03 11.57
CA GLU A 118 -2.18 7.69 11.65
C GLU A 118 -2.43 6.73 12.82
N PRO A 119 -3.48 6.94 13.65
CA PRO A 119 -3.83 5.98 14.71
C PRO A 119 -4.13 4.59 14.12
N TYR A 120 -3.61 3.56 14.76
CA TYR A 120 -3.83 2.18 14.28
C TYR A 120 -5.30 1.79 14.22
N SER A 121 -6.15 2.32 15.10
CA SER A 121 -7.61 2.09 15.05
C SER A 121 -8.22 2.61 13.75
N GLU A 122 -7.87 3.82 13.33
CA GLU A 122 -8.37 4.40 12.07
C GLU A 122 -7.87 3.62 10.84
N LEU A 123 -6.61 3.14 10.90
CA LEU A 123 -6.03 2.29 9.88
C LEU A 123 -6.80 0.97 9.75
N VAL A 124 -7.06 0.30 10.88
CA VAL A 124 -7.83 -0.96 10.93
C VAL A 124 -9.26 -0.75 10.44
N ASP A 125 -9.90 0.34 10.86
CA ASP A 125 -11.28 0.64 10.48
C ASP A 125 -11.41 0.82 8.95
N ARG A 126 -10.56 1.66 8.33
CA ARG A 126 -10.62 1.88 6.87
C ARG A 126 -10.23 0.63 6.06
N MET A 127 -9.28 -0.18 6.54
CA MET A 127 -8.90 -1.43 5.87
C MET A 127 -9.98 -2.50 6.01
N THR A 128 -10.65 -2.56 7.15
CA THR A 128 -11.81 -3.44 7.36
C THR A 128 -12.98 -3.01 6.49
N GLU A 129 -13.22 -1.72 6.37
CA GLU A 129 -14.28 -1.18 5.52
C GLU A 129 -14.08 -1.52 4.06
N ILE A 130 -12.87 -1.31 3.50
CA ILE A 130 -12.60 -1.68 2.10
C ILE A 130 -12.66 -3.19 1.88
N ALA A 131 -12.23 -4.01 2.85
CA ALA A 131 -12.36 -5.47 2.76
C ALA A 131 -13.82 -5.91 2.66
N LYS A 132 -14.69 -5.38 3.52
CA LYS A 132 -16.13 -5.64 3.49
C LYS A 132 -16.77 -5.16 2.20
N PHE A 133 -16.42 -3.96 1.75
CA PHE A 133 -16.90 -3.37 0.51
C PHE A 133 -16.53 -4.22 -0.71
N ALA A 134 -15.26 -4.61 -0.83
CA ALA A 134 -14.78 -5.44 -1.92
C ALA A 134 -15.44 -6.84 -1.92
N ALA A 135 -15.66 -7.41 -0.73
CA ALA A 135 -16.33 -8.70 -0.58
C ALA A 135 -17.82 -8.62 -0.97
N SER A 136 -18.53 -7.59 -0.54
CA SER A 136 -19.96 -7.44 -0.81
C SER A 136 -20.27 -7.19 -2.29
N ASN A 137 -19.38 -6.47 -2.99
CA ASN A 137 -19.56 -6.16 -4.42
C ASN A 137 -19.19 -7.33 -5.33
N ASN A 138 -18.53 -8.37 -4.84
CA ASN A 138 -18.03 -9.50 -5.64
C ASN A 138 -18.33 -10.86 -5.02
N VAL A 139 -19.57 -11.08 -4.63
CA VAL A 139 -20.00 -12.34 -4.04
C VAL A 139 -19.69 -13.52 -4.97
N GLY A 140 -18.98 -14.50 -4.45
CA GLY A 140 -18.60 -15.71 -5.21
C GLY A 140 -17.37 -15.56 -6.13
N LYS A 141 -16.78 -14.36 -6.19
CA LYS A 141 -15.58 -14.04 -6.99
C LYS A 141 -14.43 -13.53 -6.13
N GLU A 142 -13.31 -13.18 -6.77
CA GLU A 142 -12.15 -12.62 -6.11
C GLU A 142 -12.00 -11.13 -6.43
N SER A 143 -11.53 -10.35 -5.45
CA SER A 143 -11.14 -8.94 -5.60
C SER A 143 -9.68 -8.77 -5.25
N LEU A 144 -8.97 -7.89 -5.96
CA LEU A 144 -7.58 -7.53 -5.67
C LEU A 144 -7.53 -6.08 -5.16
N CYS A 145 -6.94 -5.88 -3.98
CA CYS A 145 -6.72 -4.57 -3.37
C CYS A 145 -5.22 -4.30 -3.29
N VAL A 146 -4.72 -3.34 -4.07
CA VAL A 146 -3.29 -2.97 -4.07
C VAL A 146 -3.07 -1.80 -3.13
N SER A 147 -2.28 -2.02 -2.09
CA SER A 147 -2.03 -1.10 -0.99
C SER A 147 -0.53 -1.06 -0.61
N HIS A 148 -0.24 -0.72 0.63
CA HIS A 148 1.09 -0.49 1.16
C HIS A 148 1.39 -1.39 2.35
N GLN A 149 2.62 -1.31 2.87
CA GLN A 149 3.07 -2.24 3.90
C GLN A 149 2.26 -2.10 5.19
N LEU A 150 2.18 -0.91 5.75
CA LEU A 150 1.58 -0.73 7.08
C LEU A 150 0.07 -0.99 7.07
N PRO A 151 -0.72 -0.54 6.08
CA PRO A 151 -2.15 -0.86 6.00
C PRO A 151 -2.46 -2.36 5.92
N ILE A 152 -1.57 -3.17 5.37
CA ILE A 152 -1.81 -4.62 5.20
C ILE A 152 -1.46 -5.40 6.47
N TRP A 153 -0.59 -4.88 7.33
CA TRP A 153 -0.15 -5.52 8.57
C TRP A 153 -1.15 -5.33 9.71
#